data_874600dfba1b6559f86cf3bf1a705e70
#
_entry.id   874600dfba1b6559f86cf3bf1a705e70
#
_cell.length_a   1.000
_cell.length_b   1.000
_cell.length_c   1.000
_cell.angle_alpha   90.00
_cell.angle_beta   90.00
_cell.angle_gamma   90.00
#
_symmetry.space_group_name_H-M   'P 1'
#
loop_
_entity.id
_entity.type
_entity.pdbx_description
1 polymer ?
#
loop_
_entity_poly.entity_id
_entity_poly.type
_entity_poly.pdbx_seq_one_letter_code
_entity_poly.pdbx_strand_id
1 'polypeptide(L)'
;MRMYDWQDLCVEGDAQAYQEVYIEKDGKRCRIISAQQDEMGMTASSVLTLKMIHQFKPEYMVMPGIAAGTGTLSISSDQEYGDVLLADSVWNYSNGKYVSPHMAEIVFGEIGFNPRPTVVNIMGDHMQKIFEFIDSDTNEFYVHYGPLASGTAVVANKSLLQKQVMANFQNTKGIEI
;
A
#
# COMPACT_ATOMS: atom_id res chain seq x y z
N MET A 1 24.07 -3.04 2.77
CA MET A 1 24.42 -4.43 3.20
C MET A 1 23.17 -5.27 3.05
N ARG A 2 23.19 -6.37 2.27
CA ARG A 2 22.01 -7.25 2.19
C ARG A 2 21.90 -7.99 3.53
N MET A 3 20.78 -7.85 4.20
CA MET A 3 20.54 -8.45 5.52
C MET A 3 20.27 -9.97 5.43
N TYR A 4 19.86 -10.44 4.25
CA TYR A 4 19.54 -11.84 3.97
C TYR A 4 20.13 -12.27 2.63
N ASP A 5 20.44 -13.57 2.51
CA ASP A 5 20.99 -14.18 1.29
C ASP A 5 19.85 -14.63 0.36
N TRP A 6 19.40 -13.70 -0.47
CA TRP A 6 18.36 -13.95 -1.48
C TRP A 6 18.93 -14.74 -2.64
N GLN A 7 18.24 -15.79 -3.05
CA GLN A 7 18.59 -16.65 -4.17
C GLN A 7 17.58 -16.48 -5.31
N ASP A 8 18.06 -16.54 -6.54
CA ASP A 8 17.18 -16.50 -7.70
C ASP A 8 16.36 -17.78 -7.81
N LEU A 9 15.07 -17.64 -8.05
CA LEU A 9 14.12 -18.73 -8.18
C LEU A 9 13.57 -18.74 -9.61
N CYS A 10 13.92 -19.78 -10.37
CA CYS A 10 13.40 -19.97 -11.72
C CYS A 10 12.14 -20.85 -11.68
N VAL A 11 11.11 -20.40 -12.37
CA VAL A 11 9.85 -21.15 -12.55
C VAL A 11 9.74 -21.55 -14.01
N GLU A 12 9.60 -22.84 -14.28
CA GLU A 12 9.51 -23.36 -15.65
C GLU A 12 8.28 -22.79 -16.37
N GLY A 13 8.50 -22.22 -17.54
CA GLY A 13 7.43 -21.61 -18.36
C GLY A 13 7.00 -20.20 -17.91
N ASP A 14 7.64 -19.61 -16.90
CA ASP A 14 7.40 -18.22 -16.49
C ASP A 14 8.66 -17.37 -16.67
N ALA A 15 8.53 -16.27 -17.41
CA ALA A 15 9.62 -15.30 -17.62
C ALA A 15 9.80 -14.33 -16.45
N GLN A 16 8.90 -14.33 -15.46
CA GLN A 16 8.99 -13.48 -14.29
C GLN A 16 10.21 -13.82 -13.44
N ALA A 17 10.98 -12.81 -13.06
CA ALA A 17 12.07 -12.97 -12.12
C ALA A 17 11.53 -13.08 -10.69
N TYR A 18 11.90 -14.16 -10.02
CA TYR A 18 11.59 -14.40 -8.61
C TYR A 18 12.86 -14.55 -7.80
N GLN A 19 12.80 -14.15 -6.53
CA GLN A 19 13.85 -14.43 -5.56
C GLN A 19 13.23 -15.08 -4.33
N GLU A 20 13.98 -15.96 -3.68
CA GLU A 20 13.55 -16.59 -2.43
C GLU A 20 14.59 -16.47 -1.34
N VAL A 21 14.11 -16.47 -0.11
CA VAL A 21 14.93 -16.56 1.08
C VAL A 21 14.21 -17.37 2.15
N TYR A 22 14.98 -18.04 2.99
CA TYR A 22 14.46 -18.74 4.16
C TYR A 22 14.90 -18.01 5.42
N ILE A 23 13.93 -17.71 6.29
CA ILE A 23 14.18 -17.10 7.60
C ILE A 23 13.80 -18.11 8.67
N GLU A 24 14.68 -18.31 9.63
CA GLU A 24 14.44 -19.14 10.80
C GLU A 24 14.36 -18.27 12.06
N LYS A 25 13.26 -18.39 12.79
CA LYS A 25 13.05 -17.71 14.07
C LYS A 25 12.25 -18.62 14.99
N ASP A 26 12.70 -18.76 16.23
CA ASP A 26 12.03 -19.55 17.28
C ASP A 26 11.70 -21.00 16.86
N GLY A 27 12.63 -21.63 16.11
CA GLY A 27 12.46 -23.00 15.60
C GLY A 27 11.44 -23.13 14.45
N LYS A 28 10.91 -22.03 13.96
CA LYS A 28 10.04 -21.98 12.78
C LYS A 28 10.82 -21.49 11.57
N ARG A 29 10.60 -22.16 10.43
CA ARG A 29 11.20 -21.76 9.15
C ARG A 29 10.11 -21.15 8.27
N CYS A 30 10.35 -19.93 7.80
CA CYS A 30 9.49 -19.21 6.86
C CYS A 30 10.20 -19.09 5.52
N ARG A 31 9.52 -19.45 4.43
CA ARG A 31 9.97 -19.19 3.05
C ARG A 31 9.34 -17.89 2.59
N ILE A 32 10.16 -16.95 2.15
CA ILE A 32 9.72 -15.70 1.55
C ILE A 32 10.08 -15.72 0.07
N ILE A 33 9.13 -15.42 -0.78
CA ILE A 33 9.33 -15.27 -2.21
C ILE A 33 9.04 -13.83 -2.58
N SER A 34 9.97 -13.20 -3.28
CA SER A 34 9.86 -11.83 -3.76
C SER A 34 9.79 -11.80 -5.29
N ALA A 35 8.98 -10.92 -5.82
CA ALA A 35 8.96 -10.56 -7.22
C ALA A 35 8.70 -9.07 -7.36
N GLN A 36 9.22 -8.47 -8.42
CA GLN A 36 9.00 -7.07 -8.76
C GLN A 36 8.13 -7.01 -10.00
N GLN A 37 7.13 -6.13 -10.01
CA GLN A 37 6.34 -5.85 -11.20
C GLN A 37 7.16 -5.04 -12.21
N ASP A 38 6.92 -5.26 -13.50
CA ASP A 38 7.66 -4.60 -14.58
C ASP A 38 7.22 -3.14 -14.78
N GLU A 39 5.96 -2.83 -14.45
CA GLU A 39 5.37 -1.51 -14.60
C GLU A 39 4.62 -1.10 -13.33
N MET A 40 4.51 0.21 -13.09
CA MET A 40 3.68 0.73 -12.00
C MET A 40 2.19 0.59 -12.32
N GLY A 41 1.40 0.50 -11.26
CA GLY A 41 -0.04 0.62 -11.32
C GLY A 41 -0.81 -0.68 -11.08
N MET A 42 -2.11 -0.53 -10.88
CA MET A 42 -3.01 -1.60 -10.42
C MET A 42 -3.08 -2.80 -11.37
N THR A 43 -2.95 -2.60 -12.68
CA THR A 43 -3.02 -3.70 -13.66
C THR A 43 -1.81 -4.63 -13.51
N ALA A 44 -0.60 -4.08 -13.51
CA ALA A 44 0.63 -4.86 -13.36
C ALA A 44 0.67 -5.54 -11.99
N SER A 45 0.31 -4.82 -10.94
CA SER A 45 0.20 -5.34 -9.57
C SER A 45 -0.80 -6.50 -9.47
N SER A 46 -1.97 -6.37 -10.10
CA SER A 46 -2.99 -7.42 -10.10
C SER A 46 -2.51 -8.68 -10.83
N VAL A 47 -1.86 -8.53 -11.98
CA VAL A 47 -1.32 -9.65 -12.76
C VAL A 47 -0.25 -10.38 -11.95
N LEU A 48 0.71 -9.65 -11.38
CA LEU A 48 1.76 -10.26 -10.57
C LEU A 48 1.20 -10.95 -9.33
N THR A 49 0.26 -10.31 -8.63
CA THR A 49 -0.42 -10.89 -7.47
C THR A 49 -1.10 -12.22 -7.82
N LEU A 50 -1.86 -12.27 -8.92
CA LEU A 50 -2.51 -13.49 -9.38
C LEU A 50 -1.51 -14.59 -9.73
N LYS A 51 -0.40 -14.24 -10.41
CA LYS A 51 0.68 -15.17 -10.70
C LYS A 51 1.26 -15.77 -9.42
N MET A 52 1.60 -14.93 -8.44
CA MET A 52 2.18 -15.38 -7.18
C MET A 52 1.22 -16.27 -6.40
N ILE A 53 -0.06 -15.91 -6.32
CA ILE A 53 -1.08 -16.74 -5.65
C ILE A 53 -1.21 -18.09 -6.33
N HIS A 54 -1.31 -18.11 -7.66
CA HIS A 54 -1.50 -19.36 -8.40
C HIS A 54 -0.28 -20.27 -8.30
N GLN A 55 0.92 -19.69 -8.43
CA GLN A 55 2.18 -20.43 -8.49
C GLN A 55 2.63 -20.93 -7.11
N PHE A 56 2.54 -20.09 -6.09
CA PHE A 56 3.15 -20.38 -4.79
C PHE A 56 2.16 -20.63 -3.67
N LYS A 57 0.88 -20.28 -3.84
CA LYS A 57 -0.19 -20.42 -2.84
C LYS A 57 0.24 -19.89 -1.46
N PRO A 58 0.69 -18.63 -1.37
CA PRO A 58 1.22 -18.08 -0.14
C PRO A 58 0.15 -18.02 0.95
N GLU A 59 0.53 -18.25 2.19
CA GLU A 59 -0.33 -18.01 3.36
C GLU A 59 -0.54 -16.51 3.59
N TYR A 60 0.50 -15.72 3.36
CA TYR A 60 0.48 -14.27 3.49
C TYR A 60 1.06 -13.63 2.24
N MET A 61 0.51 -12.49 1.86
CA MET A 61 1.05 -11.65 0.80
C MET A 61 1.24 -10.22 1.31
N VAL A 62 2.42 -9.68 1.09
CA VAL A 62 2.79 -8.32 1.47
C VAL A 62 3.21 -7.56 0.22
N MET A 63 2.71 -6.38 0.04
CA MET A 63 3.10 -5.48 -1.04
C MET A 63 3.86 -4.28 -0.43
N PRO A 64 5.20 -4.32 -0.39
CA PRO A 64 5.98 -3.17 0.00
C PRO A 64 6.14 -2.20 -1.17
N GLY A 65 6.07 -0.91 -0.89
CA GLY A 65 6.20 0.13 -1.90
C GLY A 65 6.66 1.46 -1.30
N ILE A 66 6.64 2.50 -2.11
CA ILE A 66 6.92 3.87 -1.68
C ILE A 66 5.61 4.64 -1.70
N ALA A 67 5.24 5.22 -0.57
CA ALA A 67 4.03 6.03 -0.45
C ALA A 67 4.36 7.47 -0.05
N ALA A 68 3.55 8.40 -0.50
CA ALA A 68 3.60 9.78 -0.01
C ALA A 68 2.77 9.87 1.27
N GLY A 69 3.38 10.31 2.37
CA GLY A 69 2.69 10.58 3.61
C GLY A 69 1.72 11.76 3.49
N THR A 70 0.62 11.72 4.21
CA THR A 70 -0.37 12.82 4.27
C THR A 70 -0.06 13.83 5.37
N GLY A 71 1.00 13.63 6.10
CA GLY A 71 1.40 14.37 7.27
C GLY A 71 1.49 15.88 7.13
N THR A 72 1.93 16.34 5.99
CA THR A 72 1.99 17.79 5.70
C THR A 72 0.62 18.45 5.51
N LEU A 73 -0.45 17.65 5.49
CA LEU A 73 -1.84 18.12 5.29
C LEU A 73 -2.64 18.13 6.60
N SER A 74 -2.17 17.41 7.61
CA SER A 74 -2.78 17.31 8.94
C SER A 74 -1.99 18.17 9.94
N ILE A 75 -2.69 18.91 10.80
CA ILE A 75 -2.08 19.77 11.83
C ILE A 75 -1.28 18.98 12.89
N SER A 76 -1.36 17.65 12.86
CA SER A 76 -0.82 16.76 13.91
C SER A 76 -0.09 15.54 13.37
N SER A 77 0.56 15.61 12.19
CA SER A 77 1.25 14.41 11.75
C SER A 77 2.75 14.54 11.97
N ASP A 78 3.23 13.62 12.75
CA ASP A 78 4.64 13.43 13.08
C ASP A 78 5.34 12.52 12.04
N GLN A 79 4.86 12.49 10.80
CA GLN A 79 5.45 11.66 9.73
C GLN A 79 6.71 12.29 9.19
N GLU A 80 7.80 11.53 9.17
CA GLU A 80 9.09 11.92 8.63
C GLU A 80 9.52 11.00 7.47
N TYR A 81 10.54 11.44 6.72
CA TYR A 81 11.13 10.60 5.68
C TYR A 81 11.81 9.38 6.29
N GLY A 82 11.48 8.21 5.76
CA GLY A 82 12.00 6.93 6.26
C GLY A 82 11.04 6.21 7.21
N ASP A 83 9.95 6.85 7.62
CA ASP A 83 8.90 6.20 8.38
C ASP A 83 8.16 5.14 7.55
N VAL A 84 7.61 4.16 8.24
CA VAL A 84 6.83 3.08 7.63
C VAL A 84 5.34 3.38 7.78
N LEU A 85 4.61 3.34 6.67
CA LEU A 85 3.15 3.40 6.67
C LEU A 85 2.61 1.97 6.54
N LEU A 86 1.93 1.48 7.57
CA LEU A 86 1.31 0.18 7.55
C LEU A 86 -0.22 0.32 7.41
N ALA A 87 -0.74 -0.16 6.29
CA ALA A 87 -2.15 -0.08 6.01
C ALA A 87 -2.95 -1.03 6.91
N ASP A 88 -3.96 -0.53 7.61
CA ASP A 88 -5.05 -1.31 8.19
C ASP A 88 -6.20 -1.51 7.21
N SER A 89 -6.29 -0.61 6.25
CA SER A 89 -7.25 -0.64 5.17
C SER A 89 -6.69 0.06 3.94
N VAL A 90 -7.15 -0.36 2.77
CA VAL A 90 -6.79 0.25 1.48
C VAL A 90 -8.05 0.64 0.74
N TRP A 91 -8.05 1.79 0.09
CA TRP A 91 -9.16 2.26 -0.71
C TRP A 91 -8.69 2.93 -2.00
N ASN A 92 -9.47 2.78 -3.07
CA ASN A 92 -9.12 3.30 -4.38
C ASN A 92 -9.77 4.67 -4.61
N TYR A 93 -8.96 5.74 -4.62
CA TYR A 93 -9.43 7.10 -4.87
C TYR A 93 -9.78 7.37 -6.35
N SER A 94 -9.34 6.51 -7.26
CA SER A 94 -9.65 6.62 -8.69
C SER A 94 -11.03 6.06 -9.05
N ASN A 95 -11.67 5.32 -8.14
CA ASN A 95 -13.03 4.82 -8.34
C ASN A 95 -14.05 5.90 -8.07
N GLY A 96 -14.86 6.21 -9.07
CA GLY A 96 -15.89 7.23 -8.94
C GLY A 96 -16.63 7.52 -10.23
N LYS A 97 -17.33 8.61 -10.26
CA LYS A 97 -18.02 9.11 -11.45
C LYS A 97 -17.68 10.58 -11.71
N TYR A 98 -17.61 10.93 -12.97
CA TYR A 98 -17.62 12.33 -13.36
C TYR A 98 -19.04 12.89 -13.26
N VAL A 99 -19.14 14.11 -12.75
CA VAL A 99 -20.39 14.86 -12.63
C VAL A 99 -20.28 16.15 -13.45
N SER A 100 -21.43 16.75 -13.76
CA SER A 100 -21.41 18.03 -14.49
C SER A 100 -20.64 19.10 -13.70
N PRO A 101 -19.96 20.05 -14.36
CA PRO A 101 -19.20 21.10 -13.67
C PRO A 101 -20.00 21.86 -12.62
N HIS A 102 -21.28 22.15 -12.91
CA HIS A 102 -22.15 22.84 -11.97
C HIS A 102 -22.41 22.03 -10.68
N MET A 103 -22.60 20.72 -10.80
CA MET A 103 -22.74 19.83 -9.63
C MET A 103 -21.42 19.64 -8.89
N ALA A 104 -20.30 19.64 -9.62
CA ALA A 104 -18.98 19.54 -9.02
C ALA A 104 -18.63 20.76 -8.17
N GLU A 105 -19.00 21.95 -8.64
CA GLU A 105 -18.74 23.22 -7.94
C GLU A 105 -19.48 23.29 -6.59
N ILE A 106 -20.71 22.79 -6.56
CA ILE A 106 -21.54 22.79 -5.35
C ILE A 106 -21.10 21.72 -4.32
N VAL A 107 -20.73 20.53 -4.80
CA VAL A 107 -20.54 19.34 -3.93
C VAL A 107 -19.06 18.99 -3.76
N PHE A 108 -18.24 19.15 -4.81
CA PHE A 108 -16.87 18.66 -4.86
C PHE A 108 -15.84 19.74 -5.21
N GLY A 109 -16.24 21.01 -5.24
CA GLY A 109 -15.42 22.11 -5.69
C GLY A 109 -15.17 22.04 -7.21
N GLU A 110 -13.99 22.50 -7.66
CA GLU A 110 -13.66 22.59 -9.09
C GLU A 110 -13.43 21.24 -9.79
N ILE A 111 -13.51 20.13 -9.06
CA ILE A 111 -13.22 18.80 -9.59
C ILE A 111 -14.54 18.10 -9.88
N GLY A 112 -14.86 17.93 -11.15
CA GLY A 112 -16.04 17.22 -11.62
C GLY A 112 -16.04 15.70 -11.40
N PHE A 113 -15.36 15.22 -10.35
CA PHE A 113 -15.23 13.82 -10.03
C PHE A 113 -15.72 13.53 -8.61
N ASN A 114 -16.65 12.59 -8.50
CA ASN A 114 -17.20 12.11 -7.23
C ASN A 114 -16.62 10.72 -6.91
N PRO A 115 -15.68 10.59 -5.98
CA PRO A 115 -15.15 9.31 -5.57
C PRO A 115 -16.23 8.40 -5.00
N ARG A 116 -16.15 7.12 -5.34
CA ARG A 116 -16.98 6.04 -4.76
C ARG A 116 -16.04 4.91 -4.32
N PRO A 117 -15.29 5.12 -3.26
CA PRO A 117 -14.26 4.19 -2.85
C PRO A 117 -14.86 2.88 -2.34
N THR A 118 -14.24 1.79 -2.75
CA THR A 118 -14.38 0.50 -2.08
C THR A 118 -13.23 0.37 -1.11
N VAL A 119 -13.54 0.14 0.15
CA VAL A 119 -12.54 -0.06 1.21
C VAL A 119 -12.32 -1.55 1.40
N VAL A 120 -11.06 -1.97 1.37
CA VAL A 120 -10.63 -3.32 1.72
C VAL A 120 -9.91 -3.24 3.06
N ASN A 121 -10.46 -3.92 4.06
CA ASN A 121 -9.85 -3.97 5.40
C ASN A 121 -8.93 -5.19 5.51
N ILE A 122 -7.80 -5.02 6.19
CA ILE A 122 -6.92 -6.11 6.58
C ILE A 122 -7.52 -6.80 7.81
N MET A 123 -7.45 -8.12 7.86
CA MET A 123 -8.02 -8.88 8.98
C MET A 123 -7.34 -8.54 10.30
N GLY A 124 -8.14 -8.22 11.32
CA GLY A 124 -7.68 -7.72 12.61
C GLY A 124 -6.67 -8.63 13.33
N ASP A 125 -6.84 -9.95 13.27
CA ASP A 125 -5.91 -10.91 13.90
C ASP A 125 -4.49 -10.84 13.33
N HIS A 126 -4.36 -10.52 12.04
CA HIS A 126 -3.06 -10.35 11.40
C HIS A 126 -2.42 -9.03 11.83
N MET A 127 -3.20 -7.97 11.92
CA MET A 127 -2.73 -6.67 12.40
C MET A 127 -2.22 -6.75 13.83
N GLN A 128 -2.93 -7.43 14.73
CA GLN A 128 -2.49 -7.60 16.12
C GLN A 128 -1.12 -8.27 16.22
N LYS A 129 -0.87 -9.32 15.45
CA LYS A 129 0.45 -9.99 15.42
C LYS A 129 1.56 -9.08 14.90
N ILE A 130 1.26 -8.22 13.93
CA ILE A 130 2.21 -7.24 13.40
C ILE A 130 2.51 -6.19 14.47
N PHE A 131 1.51 -5.69 15.18
CA PHE A 131 1.69 -4.75 16.29
C PHE A 131 2.59 -5.32 17.40
N GLU A 132 2.33 -6.54 17.84
CA GLU A 132 3.15 -7.23 18.85
C GLU A 132 4.62 -7.37 18.42
N PHE A 133 4.89 -7.44 17.13
CA PHE A 133 6.25 -7.54 16.58
C PHE A 133 6.94 -6.17 16.47
N ILE A 134 6.21 -5.12 16.13
CA ILE A 134 6.77 -3.78 15.85
C ILE A 134 6.97 -2.97 17.14
N ASP A 135 6.21 -3.26 18.19
CA ASP A 135 6.25 -2.56 19.49
C ASP A 135 7.54 -2.83 20.30
N SER A 136 8.58 -3.33 19.65
CA SER A 136 9.90 -3.44 20.24
C SER A 136 10.65 -2.11 20.08
N ASP A 137 11.09 -1.53 21.19
CA ASP A 137 11.85 -0.26 21.36
C ASP A 137 13.16 -0.12 20.53
N THR A 138 13.31 -0.90 19.46
CA THR A 138 14.57 -1.02 18.70
C THR A 138 14.50 -0.46 17.28
N ASN A 139 13.38 0.14 16.87
CA ASN A 139 13.23 0.64 15.51
C ASN A 139 13.84 2.04 15.38
N GLU A 140 14.69 2.22 14.36
CA GLU A 140 15.24 3.53 13.95
C GLU A 140 14.21 4.38 13.17
N PHE A 141 12.97 3.91 13.01
CA PHE A 141 11.89 4.56 12.26
C PHE A 141 10.56 4.41 13.00
N TYR A 142 9.66 5.35 12.77
CA TYR A 142 8.30 5.26 13.28
C TYR A 142 7.40 4.48 12.33
N VAL A 143 6.42 3.77 12.91
CA VAL A 143 5.40 3.05 12.15
C VAL A 143 4.05 3.73 12.35
N HIS A 144 3.49 4.23 11.26
CA HIS A 144 2.18 4.87 11.25
C HIS A 144 1.14 3.90 10.71
N TYR A 145 0.04 3.79 11.43
CA TYR A 145 -1.05 2.89 11.08
C TYR A 145 -2.25 3.67 10.58
N GLY A 146 -2.93 3.13 9.59
CA GLY A 146 -4.18 3.68 9.12
C GLY A 146 -4.46 3.43 7.64
N PRO A 147 -5.54 4.02 7.11
CA PRO A 147 -5.93 3.84 5.72
C PRO A 147 -4.88 4.35 4.74
N LEU A 148 -4.60 3.56 3.71
CA LEU A 148 -3.82 3.97 2.54
C LEU A 148 -4.76 4.20 1.35
N ALA A 149 -4.59 5.32 0.69
CA ALA A 149 -5.24 5.60 -0.59
C ALA A 149 -4.36 5.06 -1.73
N SER A 150 -4.94 4.29 -2.63
CA SER A 150 -4.27 3.79 -3.82
C SER A 150 -5.00 4.28 -5.07
N GLY A 151 -4.29 4.44 -6.18
CA GLY A 151 -4.90 4.90 -7.43
C GLY A 151 -4.01 4.71 -8.64
N THR A 152 -4.49 5.19 -9.78
CA THR A 152 -3.82 5.00 -11.08
C THR A 152 -2.92 6.16 -11.48
N ALA A 153 -2.85 7.21 -10.68
CA ALA A 153 -2.11 8.41 -11.02
C ALA A 153 -1.39 9.01 -9.81
N VAL A 154 -0.18 9.52 -10.03
CA VAL A 154 0.57 10.29 -9.02
C VAL A 154 -0.19 11.56 -8.68
N VAL A 155 -0.54 11.75 -7.42
CA VAL A 155 -1.19 12.97 -6.95
C VAL A 155 -0.12 13.99 -6.53
N ALA A 156 0.37 14.76 -7.49
CA ALA A 156 1.33 15.85 -7.25
C ALA A 156 0.67 17.19 -6.91
N ASN A 157 -0.66 17.24 -6.78
CA ASN A 157 -1.42 18.45 -6.54
C ASN A 157 -2.04 18.45 -5.15
N LYS A 158 -1.57 19.33 -4.26
CA LYS A 158 -2.04 19.46 -2.89
C LYS A 158 -3.54 19.73 -2.79
N SER A 159 -4.12 20.54 -3.68
CA SER A 159 -5.56 20.82 -3.67
C SER A 159 -6.39 19.58 -4.05
N LEU A 160 -5.93 18.81 -5.02
CA LEU A 160 -6.56 17.55 -5.41
C LEU A 160 -6.49 16.53 -4.28
N LEU A 161 -5.34 16.42 -3.63
CA LEU A 161 -5.13 15.55 -2.48
C LEU A 161 -6.12 15.87 -1.35
N GLN A 162 -6.23 17.15 -0.98
CA GLN A 162 -7.16 17.58 0.06
C GLN A 162 -8.62 17.33 -0.32
N LYS A 163 -9.02 17.67 -1.55
CA LYS A 163 -10.41 17.58 -1.99
C LYS A 163 -10.87 16.16 -2.31
N GLN A 164 -10.00 15.33 -2.89
CA GLN A 164 -10.39 13.96 -3.30
C GLN A 164 -10.04 12.90 -2.26
N VAL A 165 -8.90 13.01 -1.61
CA VAL A 165 -8.43 11.99 -0.69
C VAL A 165 -8.89 12.31 0.72
N MET A 166 -8.44 13.43 1.28
CA MET A 166 -8.69 13.77 2.68
C MET A 166 -10.14 14.10 2.99
N ALA A 167 -10.88 14.68 2.05
CA ALA A 167 -12.30 14.98 2.25
C ALA A 167 -13.16 13.72 2.36
N ASN A 168 -12.75 12.62 1.72
CA ASN A 168 -13.47 11.35 1.76
C ASN A 168 -13.01 10.43 2.91
N PHE A 169 -11.72 10.49 3.25
CA PHE A 169 -11.12 9.69 4.33
C PHE A 169 -10.08 10.54 5.09
N GLN A 170 -10.55 11.28 6.08
CA GLN A 170 -9.73 12.23 6.86
C GLN A 170 -8.54 11.59 7.57
N ASN A 171 -8.64 10.30 7.91
CA ASN A 171 -7.59 9.56 8.61
C ASN A 171 -6.60 8.86 7.67
N THR A 172 -6.66 9.09 6.36
CA THR A 172 -5.71 8.51 5.41
C THR A 172 -4.29 8.90 5.78
N LYS A 173 -3.41 7.91 5.94
CA LYS A 173 -2.02 8.09 6.37
C LYS A 173 -1.05 8.23 5.21
N GLY A 174 -1.39 7.73 4.04
CA GLY A 174 -0.54 7.83 2.87
C GLY A 174 -1.25 7.56 1.57
N ILE A 175 -0.56 7.86 0.48
CA ILE A 175 -1.01 7.62 -0.88
C ILE A 175 0.05 6.83 -1.61
N GLU A 176 -0.36 5.75 -2.24
CA GLU A 176 0.45 4.86 -3.05
C GLU A 176 -0.15 4.76 -4.46
N ILE A 177 0.69 4.42 -5.46
CA ILE A 177 0.33 4.37 -6.88
C ILE A 177 0.56 2.98 -7.43
#